data_b3e1b6afdade27762a0b9d5c6bd0aa4a
#
_entry.id   b3e1b6afdade27762a0b9d5c6bd0aa4a
#
_cell.length_a   1.000
_cell.length_b   1.000
_cell.length_c   1.000
_cell.angle_alpha   90.00
_cell.angle_beta   90.00
_cell.angle_gamma   90.00
#
_symmetry.space_group_name_H-M   'P 1'
#
loop_
_entity.id
_entity.type
_entity.pdbx_description
1 polymer ?
#
loop_
_entity_poly.entity_id
_entity_poly.type
_entity_poly.pdbx_seq_one_letter_code
_entity_poly.pdbx_strand_id
1 'polypeptide(L)'
;WWKERNIEDPHKFLLPVILARLSLQDTSYGQDESTERLWKIMLELDEYKPVPYHFRSYLDIRIFFLFRDKMHTQLLNSYKDQLRLPKVLAWADTGTENHMFMQRSSGLALMDGTNWLIEDPATKATIEAWLLSERNKFLTIGQGEFHSSTYYGYSIGGVLNLYDFSREPELKFLAKNLLDYYATNMALRLSWGTAG
;
A
#
# COMPACT_ATOMS: atom_id res chain seq x y z
N TRP A 1 11.86 -19.87 -7.18
CA TRP A 1 11.24 -20.37 -5.93
C TRP A 1 9.71 -20.25 -5.93
N TRP A 2 9.12 -19.07 -6.15
CA TRP A 2 7.65 -18.90 -6.18
C TRP A 2 7.01 -19.51 -7.42
N LYS A 3 7.69 -19.53 -8.56
CA LYS A 3 7.25 -20.19 -9.79
C LYS A 3 7.09 -21.71 -9.61
N GLU A 4 8.02 -22.32 -8.88
CA GLU A 4 7.98 -23.75 -8.56
C GLU A 4 6.81 -24.13 -7.62
N ARG A 5 6.27 -23.16 -6.90
CA ARG A 5 5.18 -23.32 -5.94
C ARG A 5 3.81 -22.96 -6.47
N ASN A 6 3.71 -22.62 -7.77
CA ASN A 6 2.46 -22.26 -8.45
C ASN A 6 1.64 -21.18 -7.72
N ILE A 7 2.31 -20.15 -7.21
CA ILE A 7 1.63 -19.03 -6.58
C ILE A 7 0.97 -18.19 -7.67
N GLU A 8 -0.36 -18.20 -7.75
CA GLU A 8 -1.13 -17.56 -8.82
C GLU A 8 -0.91 -16.04 -8.92
N ASP A 9 -0.87 -15.34 -7.80
CA ASP A 9 -0.59 -13.91 -7.73
C ASP A 9 0.51 -13.62 -6.69
N PRO A 10 1.78 -13.76 -7.08
CA PRO A 10 2.89 -13.61 -6.16
C PRO A 10 3.01 -12.19 -5.59
N HIS A 11 2.59 -11.15 -6.31
CA HIS A 11 2.57 -9.80 -5.78
C HIS A 11 1.57 -9.67 -4.63
N LYS A 12 0.38 -10.20 -4.81
CA LYS A 12 -0.69 -10.16 -3.80
C LYS A 12 -0.35 -10.97 -2.55
N PHE A 13 0.23 -12.14 -2.73
CA PHE A 13 0.39 -13.10 -1.63
C PHE A 13 1.81 -13.17 -1.06
N LEU A 14 2.83 -12.86 -1.85
CA LEU A 14 4.22 -12.96 -1.43
C LEU A 14 4.82 -11.63 -0.96
N LEU A 15 4.49 -10.51 -1.60
CA LEU A 15 5.00 -9.20 -1.17
C LEU A 15 4.65 -8.84 0.29
N PRO A 16 3.44 -9.12 0.82
CA PRO A 16 3.15 -8.88 2.23
C PRO A 16 4.06 -9.68 3.17
N VAL A 17 4.38 -10.91 2.79
CA VAL A 17 5.29 -11.78 3.57
C VAL A 17 6.72 -11.23 3.52
N ILE A 18 7.16 -10.80 2.35
CA ILE A 18 8.49 -10.18 2.18
C ILE A 18 8.57 -8.91 3.03
N LEU A 19 7.58 -8.03 2.93
CA LEU A 19 7.49 -6.81 3.72
C LEU A 19 7.55 -7.09 5.22
N ALA A 20 6.77 -8.06 5.71
CA ALA A 20 6.77 -8.45 7.11
C ALA A 20 8.15 -8.95 7.56
N ARG A 21 8.80 -9.79 6.79
CA ARG A 21 10.15 -10.30 7.09
C ARG A 21 11.20 -9.19 7.10
N LEU A 22 11.20 -8.31 6.12
CA LEU A 22 12.09 -7.15 6.08
C LEU A 22 11.88 -6.24 7.29
N SER A 23 10.63 -6.03 7.71
CA SER A 23 10.27 -5.17 8.85
C SER A 23 10.68 -5.78 10.20
N LEU A 24 10.56 -7.08 10.34
CA LEU A 24 10.93 -7.78 11.57
C LEU A 24 12.44 -8.02 11.68
N GLN A 25 13.20 -7.73 10.62
CA GLN A 25 14.62 -8.12 10.55
C GLN A 25 14.79 -9.59 10.97
N ASP A 26 13.92 -10.45 10.45
CA ASP A 26 13.79 -11.83 10.89
C ASP A 26 15.05 -12.63 10.57
N THR A 27 16.00 -12.56 11.49
CA THR A 27 17.23 -13.36 11.49
C THR A 27 16.93 -14.81 11.87
N SER A 28 15.71 -15.14 12.29
CA SER A 28 15.32 -16.48 12.73
C SER A 28 15.32 -17.50 11.58
N TYR A 29 15.29 -17.01 10.33
CA TYR A 29 15.43 -17.86 9.14
C TYR A 29 16.88 -17.96 8.65
N GLY A 30 17.81 -17.92 9.57
CA GLY A 30 19.18 -18.33 9.34
C GLY A 30 19.99 -17.37 8.49
N GLN A 31 20.70 -16.48 9.17
CA GLN A 31 21.84 -15.72 8.67
C GLN A 31 21.57 -14.75 7.51
N ASP A 32 22.55 -13.91 7.22
CA ASP A 32 22.55 -12.81 6.25
C ASP A 32 22.04 -13.14 4.83
N GLU A 33 22.06 -14.40 4.44
CA GLU A 33 21.48 -14.87 3.18
C GLU A 33 19.97 -14.64 3.05
N SER A 34 19.25 -14.49 4.15
CA SER A 34 17.80 -14.38 4.12
C SER A 34 17.34 -13.04 3.53
N THR A 35 17.96 -11.94 3.95
CA THR A 35 17.62 -10.60 3.45
C THR A 35 18.02 -10.45 1.98
N GLU A 36 19.22 -10.90 1.62
CA GLU A 36 19.68 -10.91 0.23
C GLU A 36 18.76 -11.74 -0.67
N ARG A 37 18.30 -12.86 -0.20
CA ARG A 37 17.35 -13.71 -0.91
C ARG A 37 16.00 -13.00 -1.10
N LEU A 38 15.53 -12.25 -0.11
CA LEU A 38 14.30 -11.47 -0.25
C LEU A 38 14.43 -10.41 -1.35
N TRP A 39 15.56 -9.69 -1.41
CA TRP A 39 15.81 -8.71 -2.47
C TRP A 39 15.87 -9.36 -3.87
N LYS A 40 16.46 -10.54 -4.00
CA LYS A 40 16.47 -11.30 -5.25
C LYS A 40 15.06 -11.71 -5.68
N ILE A 41 14.26 -12.21 -4.76
CA ILE A 41 12.86 -12.55 -5.04
C ILE A 41 12.08 -11.31 -5.48
N MET A 42 12.31 -10.16 -4.85
CA MET A 42 11.66 -8.91 -5.26
C MET A 42 12.06 -8.47 -6.67
N LEU A 43 13.32 -8.62 -7.07
CA LEU A 43 13.75 -8.38 -8.45
C LEU A 43 13.03 -9.31 -9.43
N GLU A 44 12.96 -10.61 -9.14
CA GLU A 44 12.22 -11.56 -9.97
C GLU A 44 10.73 -11.22 -10.10
N LEU A 45 10.11 -10.75 -9.02
CA LEU A 45 8.71 -10.31 -9.01
C LEU A 45 8.52 -9.05 -9.86
N ASP A 46 9.45 -8.12 -9.76
CA ASP A 46 9.44 -6.88 -10.53
C ASP A 46 9.53 -7.13 -12.04
N GLU A 47 10.42 -8.04 -12.45
CA GLU A 47 10.56 -8.47 -13.84
C GLU A 47 9.34 -9.24 -14.36
N TYR A 48 8.68 -10.02 -13.49
CA TYR A 48 7.54 -10.84 -13.86
C TYR A 48 6.30 -10.04 -14.25
N LYS A 49 5.99 -8.97 -13.51
CA LYS A 49 4.84 -8.12 -13.79
C LYS A 49 5.20 -6.66 -13.47
N PRO A 50 5.87 -6.00 -14.43
CA PRO A 50 6.46 -4.69 -14.17
C PRO A 50 5.42 -3.57 -14.04
N VAL A 51 4.17 -3.79 -14.44
CA VAL A 51 3.12 -2.77 -14.34
C VAL A 51 2.46 -2.83 -12.97
N PRO A 52 2.55 -1.77 -12.15
CA PRO A 52 1.84 -1.70 -10.89
C PRO A 52 0.33 -1.83 -11.08
N TYR A 53 -0.31 -2.55 -10.19
CA TYR A 53 -1.76 -2.66 -10.08
C TYR A 53 -2.13 -2.60 -8.59
N HIS A 54 -3.42 -2.45 -8.29
CA HIS A 54 -3.87 -2.12 -6.94
C HIS A 54 -3.31 -3.02 -5.82
N PHE A 55 -3.30 -4.35 -5.98
CA PHE A 55 -2.74 -5.25 -4.95
C PHE A 55 -1.23 -5.22 -4.81
N ARG A 56 -0.53 -4.61 -5.75
CA ARG A 56 0.91 -4.40 -5.71
C ARG A 56 1.26 -2.98 -5.23
N SER A 57 0.59 -1.97 -5.78
CA SER A 57 0.96 -0.56 -5.64
C SER A 57 1.13 -0.11 -4.18
N TYR A 58 0.21 -0.48 -3.31
CA TYR A 58 0.27 -0.06 -1.90
C TYR A 58 1.44 -0.70 -1.14
N LEU A 59 1.83 -1.91 -1.53
CA LEU A 59 3.00 -2.60 -0.96
C LEU A 59 4.30 -2.02 -1.50
N ASP A 60 4.37 -1.79 -2.82
CA ASP A 60 5.55 -1.17 -3.44
C ASP A 60 5.87 0.18 -2.80
N ILE A 61 4.84 1.01 -2.57
CA ILE A 61 5.02 2.30 -1.89
C ILE A 61 5.53 2.11 -0.48
N ARG A 62 4.95 1.19 0.27
CA ARG A 62 5.38 0.94 1.64
C ARG A 62 6.82 0.42 1.70
N ILE A 63 7.16 -0.54 0.86
CA ILE A 63 8.51 -1.09 0.76
C ILE A 63 9.50 0.00 0.35
N PHE A 64 9.15 0.83 -0.63
CA PHE A 64 9.98 1.95 -1.05
C PHE A 64 10.29 2.91 0.10
N PHE A 65 9.29 3.41 0.80
CA PHE A 65 9.51 4.36 1.89
C PHE A 65 10.30 3.76 3.07
N LEU A 66 10.05 2.51 3.41
CA LEU A 66 10.70 1.86 4.55
C LEU A 66 12.12 1.39 4.25
N PHE A 67 12.41 1.01 3.02
CA PHE A 67 13.64 0.26 2.71
C PHE A 67 14.46 0.83 1.55
N ARG A 68 14.08 1.95 0.94
CA ARG A 68 14.80 2.52 -0.22
C ARG A 68 16.31 2.68 0.00
N ASP A 69 16.71 2.99 1.22
CA ASP A 69 18.12 3.19 1.57
C ASP A 69 18.89 1.86 1.74
N LYS A 70 18.18 0.73 1.75
CA LYS A 70 18.70 -0.63 1.87
C LYS A 70 18.51 -1.46 0.60
N MET A 71 17.77 -0.95 -0.37
CA MET A 71 17.52 -1.64 -1.64
C MET A 71 18.76 -1.73 -2.50
N HIS A 72 18.89 -2.82 -3.21
CA HIS A 72 19.86 -2.90 -4.32
C HIS A 72 19.57 -1.81 -5.35
N THR A 73 20.63 -1.23 -5.90
CA THR A 73 20.52 -0.14 -6.88
C THR A 73 19.63 -0.48 -8.07
N GLN A 74 19.71 -1.71 -8.58
CA GLN A 74 18.86 -2.17 -9.68
C GLN A 74 17.38 -2.13 -9.31
N LEU A 75 17.01 -2.69 -8.16
CA LEU A 75 15.62 -2.69 -7.67
C LEU A 75 15.14 -1.27 -7.38
N LEU A 76 15.95 -0.45 -6.72
CA LEU A 76 15.62 0.94 -6.44
C LEU A 76 15.37 1.74 -7.71
N ASN A 77 16.17 1.55 -8.74
CA ASN A 77 15.98 2.24 -10.02
C ASN A 77 14.70 1.77 -10.70
N SER A 78 14.42 0.46 -10.72
CA SER A 78 13.18 -0.07 -11.24
C SER A 78 11.95 0.50 -10.51
N TYR A 79 11.99 0.55 -9.18
CA TYR A 79 10.92 1.18 -8.38
C TYR A 79 10.75 2.67 -8.72
N LYS A 80 11.83 3.44 -8.81
CA LYS A 80 11.77 4.84 -9.21
C LYS A 80 11.15 5.04 -10.60
N ASP A 81 11.48 4.19 -11.54
CA ASP A 81 10.95 4.26 -12.90
C ASP A 81 9.47 3.86 -12.97
N GLN A 82 9.07 2.87 -12.19
CA GLN A 82 7.68 2.42 -12.11
C GLN A 82 6.77 3.38 -11.36
N LEU A 83 7.30 4.07 -10.36
CA LEU A 83 6.55 5.00 -9.52
C LEU A 83 6.48 6.42 -10.10
N ARG A 84 7.07 6.68 -11.28
CA ARG A 84 7.04 7.99 -11.93
C ARG A 84 5.72 8.29 -12.66
N LEU A 85 5.53 9.55 -13.01
CA LEU A 85 4.30 10.24 -13.39
C LEU A 85 3.29 9.48 -14.27
N PRO A 86 3.61 8.86 -15.41
CA PRO A 86 2.58 8.26 -16.26
C PRO A 86 1.81 7.13 -15.58
N LYS A 87 2.43 6.46 -14.62
CA LYS A 87 1.83 5.34 -13.88
C LYS A 87 1.06 5.80 -12.64
N VAL A 88 1.42 6.93 -12.10
CA VAL A 88 0.69 7.55 -10.98
C VAL A 88 -0.63 8.14 -11.41
N LEU A 89 -0.76 8.59 -12.66
CA LEU A 89 -2.06 8.99 -13.21
C LEU A 89 -3.07 7.84 -13.15
N ALA A 90 -2.62 6.59 -13.37
CA ALA A 90 -3.46 5.40 -13.20
C ALA A 90 -3.90 5.17 -11.74
N TRP A 91 -3.28 5.84 -10.77
CA TRP A 91 -3.68 5.72 -9.37
C TRP A 91 -4.98 6.46 -9.04
N ALA A 92 -5.42 7.34 -9.91
CA ALA A 92 -6.73 7.96 -9.85
C ALA A 92 -7.83 7.13 -10.51
N ASP A 93 -7.50 5.98 -11.10
CA ASP A 93 -8.46 5.09 -11.74
C ASP A 93 -9.58 4.66 -10.80
N THR A 94 -10.72 4.34 -11.42
CA THR A 94 -11.89 3.83 -10.70
C THR A 94 -11.76 2.33 -10.44
N GLY A 95 -12.44 1.88 -9.40
CA GLY A 95 -12.46 0.48 -9.00
C GLY A 95 -13.43 0.25 -7.85
N THR A 96 -13.32 -0.90 -7.22
CA THR A 96 -14.01 -1.15 -5.95
C THR A 96 -13.41 -0.28 -4.84
N GLU A 97 -14.10 -0.15 -3.73
CA GLU A 97 -13.68 0.71 -2.62
C GLU A 97 -12.26 0.39 -2.15
N ASN A 98 -11.94 -0.89 -1.93
CA ASN A 98 -10.60 -1.29 -1.51
C ASN A 98 -9.51 -1.00 -2.58
N HIS A 99 -9.82 -1.19 -3.87
CA HIS A 99 -8.88 -0.87 -4.94
C HIS A 99 -8.54 0.62 -4.96
N MET A 100 -9.55 1.46 -4.81
CA MET A 100 -9.36 2.90 -4.75
C MET A 100 -8.57 3.33 -3.51
N PHE A 101 -8.83 2.75 -2.35
CA PHE A 101 -8.02 3.03 -1.14
C PHE A 101 -6.57 2.60 -1.31
N MET A 102 -6.31 1.40 -1.83
CA MET A 102 -4.94 0.94 -2.09
C MET A 102 -4.18 1.87 -3.04
N GLN A 103 -4.80 2.26 -4.16
CA GLN A 103 -4.14 3.09 -5.17
C GLN A 103 -4.08 4.56 -4.77
N ARG A 104 -5.22 5.18 -4.49
CA ARG A 104 -5.31 6.63 -4.30
C ARG A 104 -4.60 7.10 -3.04
N SER A 105 -4.79 6.41 -1.92
CA SER A 105 -4.09 6.77 -0.69
C SER A 105 -2.58 6.59 -0.80
N SER A 106 -2.14 5.50 -1.42
CA SER A 106 -0.71 5.25 -1.65
C SER A 106 -0.10 6.22 -2.67
N GLY A 107 -0.84 6.52 -3.75
CA GLY A 107 -0.44 7.50 -4.74
C GLY A 107 -0.27 8.90 -4.13
N LEU A 108 -1.23 9.32 -3.32
CA LEU A 108 -1.16 10.60 -2.64
C LEU A 108 0.01 10.66 -1.63
N ALA A 109 0.23 9.56 -0.88
CA ALA A 109 1.39 9.43 -0.01
C ALA A 109 2.71 9.56 -0.75
N LEU A 110 2.79 8.97 -1.95
CA LEU A 110 3.97 9.08 -2.79
C LEU A 110 4.17 10.51 -3.31
N MET A 111 3.11 11.14 -3.79
CA MET A 111 3.15 12.52 -4.29
C MET A 111 3.63 13.49 -3.21
N ASP A 112 3.07 13.37 -2.01
CA ASP A 112 3.40 14.25 -0.91
C ASP A 112 4.75 13.88 -0.24
N GLY A 113 5.07 12.60 -0.16
CA GLY A 113 6.25 12.07 0.54
C GLY A 113 7.57 12.18 -0.22
N THR A 114 7.56 12.51 -1.52
CA THR A 114 8.77 12.57 -2.35
C THR A 114 8.93 13.92 -3.03
N ASN A 115 10.18 14.33 -3.24
CA ASN A 115 10.49 15.58 -3.95
C ASN A 115 10.72 15.38 -5.46
N TRP A 116 10.76 14.15 -5.94
CA TRP A 116 11.13 13.83 -7.33
C TRP A 116 9.94 13.45 -8.20
N LEU A 117 8.77 13.66 -7.66
CA LEU A 117 7.57 13.23 -8.33
C LEU A 117 6.59 14.35 -8.49
N ILE A 118 6.09 14.49 -9.63
CA ILE A 118 4.69 14.60 -9.86
C ILE A 118 4.11 15.89 -9.32
N GLU A 119 4.27 16.84 -10.07
CA GLU A 119 3.42 18.00 -10.01
C GLU A 119 2.28 17.81 -11.03
N ASP A 120 1.34 16.90 -10.75
CA ASP A 120 0.02 16.95 -11.34
C ASP A 120 -0.99 17.42 -10.29
N PRO A 121 -1.18 18.73 -10.11
CA PRO A 121 -2.10 19.28 -9.12
C PRO A 121 -3.54 18.82 -9.32
N ALA A 122 -3.94 18.53 -10.56
CA ALA A 122 -5.30 18.10 -10.87
C ALA A 122 -5.56 16.68 -10.35
N THR A 123 -4.63 15.76 -10.55
CA THR A 123 -4.72 14.40 -9.99
C THR A 123 -4.66 14.42 -8.48
N LYS A 124 -3.76 15.19 -7.86
CA LYS A 124 -3.70 15.36 -6.42
C LYS A 124 -5.03 15.83 -5.85
N ALA A 125 -5.56 16.94 -6.38
CA ALA A 125 -6.85 17.50 -5.95
C ALA A 125 -8.02 16.51 -6.12
N THR A 126 -8.03 15.73 -7.18
CA THR A 126 -9.05 14.70 -7.43
C THR A 126 -9.01 13.61 -6.36
N ILE A 127 -7.82 13.13 -5.99
CA ILE A 127 -7.65 12.11 -4.97
C ILE A 127 -8.03 12.65 -3.59
N GLU A 128 -7.61 13.86 -3.26
CA GLU A 128 -7.96 14.52 -1.99
C GLU A 128 -9.47 14.70 -1.83
N ALA A 129 -10.13 15.20 -2.87
CA ALA A 129 -11.59 15.37 -2.88
C ALA A 129 -12.32 14.04 -2.69
N TRP A 130 -11.84 12.99 -3.35
CA TRP A 130 -12.40 11.65 -3.19
C TRP A 130 -12.22 11.13 -1.75
N LEU A 131 -11.02 11.24 -1.16
CA LEU A 131 -10.76 10.79 0.22
C LEU A 131 -11.62 11.55 1.24
N LEU A 132 -11.83 12.86 1.05
CA LEU A 132 -12.75 13.65 1.85
C LEU A 132 -14.19 13.15 1.73
N SER A 133 -14.62 12.84 0.52
CA SER A 133 -15.95 12.27 0.26
C SER A 133 -16.12 10.92 0.95
N GLU A 134 -15.13 10.03 0.86
CA GLU A 134 -15.18 8.72 1.53
C GLU A 134 -15.21 8.84 3.05
N ARG A 135 -14.40 9.73 3.64
CA ARG A 135 -14.47 10.02 5.07
C ARG A 135 -15.87 10.46 5.48
N ASN A 136 -16.47 11.39 4.76
CA ASN A 136 -17.80 11.88 5.07
C ASN A 136 -18.85 10.77 4.92
N LYS A 137 -18.73 9.94 3.88
CA LYS A 137 -19.57 8.76 3.67
C LYS A 137 -19.47 7.80 4.86
N PHE A 138 -18.25 7.46 5.30
CA PHE A 138 -18.03 6.56 6.44
C PHE A 138 -18.66 7.07 7.72
N LEU A 139 -18.59 8.37 7.97
CA LEU A 139 -19.16 8.99 9.17
C LEU A 139 -20.69 9.16 9.13
N THR A 140 -21.32 9.04 7.97
CA THR A 140 -22.78 9.25 7.81
C THR A 140 -23.54 7.96 7.52
N ILE A 141 -23.09 7.17 6.56
CA ILE A 141 -23.80 5.96 6.11
C ILE A 141 -22.98 4.68 6.24
N GLY A 142 -21.68 4.80 6.58
CA GLY A 142 -20.76 3.68 6.64
C GLY A 142 -20.02 3.44 5.33
N GLN A 143 -19.20 2.39 5.32
CA GLN A 143 -18.41 2.00 4.16
C GLN A 143 -19.16 1.02 3.26
N GLY A 144 -18.78 0.98 1.97
CA GLY A 144 -19.42 0.12 0.97
C GLY A 144 -19.05 -1.36 1.14
N GLU A 145 -17.77 -1.65 1.33
CA GLU A 145 -17.27 -3.02 1.56
C GLU A 145 -17.30 -3.42 3.05
N PHE A 146 -18.45 -3.22 3.64
CA PHE A 146 -18.71 -3.36 5.07
C PHE A 146 -18.42 -4.79 5.56
N HIS A 147 -17.56 -4.91 6.58
CA HIS A 147 -17.16 -6.17 7.22
C HIS A 147 -16.55 -7.23 6.31
N SER A 148 -15.95 -6.84 5.19
CA SER A 148 -15.21 -7.78 4.40
C SER A 148 -13.92 -8.19 5.12
N SER A 149 -13.87 -9.41 5.61
CA SER A 149 -12.65 -10.00 6.21
C SER A 149 -11.47 -10.01 5.24
N THR A 150 -11.75 -10.05 3.95
CA THR A 150 -10.73 -10.03 2.88
C THR A 150 -10.26 -8.62 2.58
N TYR A 151 -11.18 -7.64 2.46
CA TYR A 151 -10.85 -6.34 1.87
C TYR A 151 -10.46 -5.26 2.88
N TYR A 152 -10.82 -5.42 4.15
CA TYR A 152 -10.44 -4.46 5.20
C TYR A 152 -8.92 -4.23 5.27
N GLY A 153 -8.15 -5.31 5.29
CA GLY A 153 -6.69 -5.22 5.37
C GLY A 153 -6.06 -4.46 4.21
N TYR A 154 -6.63 -4.58 3.01
CA TYR A 154 -6.15 -3.87 1.83
C TYR A 154 -6.47 -2.37 1.90
N SER A 155 -7.70 -2.02 2.26
CA SER A 155 -8.11 -0.62 2.46
C SER A 155 -7.28 0.05 3.54
N ILE A 156 -7.13 -0.59 4.69
CA ILE A 156 -6.30 -0.10 5.81
C ILE A 156 -4.85 0.08 5.37
N GLY A 157 -4.28 -0.89 4.62
CA GLY A 157 -2.90 -0.81 4.13
C GLY A 157 -2.64 0.40 3.25
N GLY A 158 -3.58 0.74 2.36
CA GLY A 158 -3.52 1.96 1.55
C GLY A 158 -3.57 3.23 2.40
N VAL A 159 -4.53 3.31 3.33
CA VAL A 159 -4.69 4.48 4.20
C VAL A 159 -3.51 4.64 5.17
N LEU A 160 -2.93 3.53 5.64
CA LEU A 160 -1.70 3.57 6.45
C LEU A 160 -0.52 4.20 5.70
N ASN A 161 -0.40 3.95 4.39
CA ASN A 161 0.64 4.62 3.61
C ASN A 161 0.49 6.13 3.63
N LEU A 162 -0.73 6.62 3.49
CA LEU A 162 -1.01 8.05 3.57
C LEU A 162 -0.69 8.61 4.97
N TYR A 163 -1.08 7.91 6.02
CA TYR A 163 -0.81 8.32 7.39
C TYR A 163 0.69 8.35 7.71
N ASP A 164 1.42 7.32 7.34
CA ASP A 164 2.84 7.17 7.70
C ASP A 164 3.73 8.09 6.88
N PHE A 165 3.47 8.23 5.57
CA PHE A 165 4.44 8.81 4.63
C PHE A 165 4.08 10.19 4.09
N SER A 166 2.84 10.65 4.25
CA SER A 166 2.50 12.04 3.92
C SER A 166 3.27 13.03 4.80
N ARG A 167 3.57 14.19 4.26
CA ARG A 167 4.19 15.31 4.98
C ARG A 167 3.15 16.34 5.43
N GLU A 168 2.04 16.44 4.71
CA GLU A 168 0.98 17.39 5.00
C GLU A 168 0.15 16.94 6.22
N PRO A 169 0.04 17.77 7.28
CA PRO A 169 -0.70 17.40 8.49
C PRO A 169 -2.18 17.13 8.23
N GLU A 170 -2.79 17.83 7.29
CA GLU A 170 -4.19 17.66 6.90
C GLU A 170 -4.44 16.29 6.29
N LEU A 171 -3.53 15.79 5.44
CA LEU A 171 -3.61 14.45 4.86
C LEU A 171 -3.42 13.37 5.90
N LYS A 172 -2.48 13.58 6.84
CA LYS A 172 -2.33 12.67 7.98
C LYS A 172 -3.57 12.63 8.87
N PHE A 173 -4.18 13.78 9.12
CA PHE A 173 -5.40 13.86 9.90
C PHE A 173 -6.58 13.18 9.20
N LEU A 174 -6.71 13.37 7.88
CA LEU A 174 -7.71 12.68 7.07
C LEU A 174 -7.52 11.16 7.11
N ALA A 175 -6.30 10.70 6.91
CA ALA A 175 -5.97 9.27 6.99
C ALA A 175 -6.25 8.71 8.39
N LYS A 176 -5.90 9.45 9.45
CA LYS A 176 -6.19 9.05 10.83
C LYS A 176 -7.69 8.86 11.07
N ASN A 177 -8.53 9.78 10.61
CA ASN A 177 -9.99 9.66 10.78
C ASN A 177 -10.53 8.38 10.12
N LEU A 178 -10.04 8.02 8.94
CA LEU A 178 -10.41 6.77 8.26
C LEU A 178 -9.92 5.54 9.03
N LEU A 179 -8.68 5.57 9.53
CA LEU A 179 -8.13 4.48 10.36
C LEU A 179 -8.88 4.33 11.68
N ASP A 180 -9.22 5.43 12.34
CA ASP A 180 -10.01 5.41 13.57
C ASP A 180 -11.42 4.81 13.34
N TYR A 181 -12.04 5.12 12.18
CA TYR A 181 -13.29 4.49 11.79
C TYR A 181 -13.15 2.98 11.64
N TYR A 182 -12.13 2.50 10.89
CA TYR A 182 -11.88 1.08 10.74
C TYR A 182 -11.64 0.39 12.10
N ALA A 183 -10.77 0.98 12.91
CA ALA A 183 -10.44 0.44 14.23
C ALA A 183 -11.67 0.35 15.14
N THR A 184 -12.49 1.40 15.17
CA THR A 184 -13.72 1.44 15.97
C THR A 184 -14.72 0.39 15.50
N ASN A 185 -14.94 0.29 14.18
CA ASN A 185 -15.84 -0.74 13.63
C ASN A 185 -15.38 -2.15 13.94
N MET A 186 -14.08 -2.42 13.81
CA MET A 186 -13.52 -3.72 14.19
C MET A 186 -13.69 -3.99 15.68
N ALA A 187 -13.35 -3.03 16.54
CA ALA A 187 -13.44 -3.18 17.99
C ALA A 187 -14.89 -3.45 18.47
N LEU A 188 -15.88 -2.79 17.90
CA LEU A 188 -17.29 -2.99 18.24
C LEU A 188 -17.80 -4.40 17.89
N ARG A 189 -17.10 -5.13 17.05
CA ARG A 189 -17.52 -6.44 16.53
C ARG A 189 -16.61 -7.59 16.93
N LEU A 190 -15.47 -7.29 17.55
CA LEU A 190 -14.62 -8.33 18.10
C LEU A 190 -15.30 -8.92 19.35
N SER A 191 -15.63 -10.19 19.29
CA SER A 191 -16.06 -10.97 20.43
C SER A 191 -15.06 -12.10 20.63
N TRP A 192 -14.45 -12.14 21.81
CA TRP A 192 -13.47 -13.19 22.16
C TRP A 192 -12.29 -13.34 21.16
N GLY A 193 -11.88 -12.21 20.53
CA GLY A 193 -10.78 -12.21 19.57
C GLY A 193 -11.18 -12.57 18.13
N THR A 194 -12.44 -12.79 17.86
CA THR A 194 -12.99 -13.05 16.53
C THR A 194 -13.98 -11.97 16.11
N ALA A 195 -13.93 -11.57 14.84
CA ALA A 195 -14.95 -10.73 14.26
C ALA A 195 -16.18 -11.59 13.90
N GLY A 196 -17.33 -11.26 14.46
CA GLY A 196 -18.60 -11.89 14.14
C GLY A 196 -19.25 -11.32 12.88
#